data_2237c02a2d02e53b11edfded97484e34
#
_entry.id   2237c02a2d02e53b11edfded97484e34
#
_cell.length_a   1.000
_cell.length_b   1.000
_cell.length_c   1.000
_cell.angle_alpha   90.00
_cell.angle_beta   90.00
_cell.angle_gamma   90.00
#
_symmetry.space_group_name_H-M   'P 1'
#
loop_
_entity.id
_entity.type
_entity.pdbx_description
1 polymer ?
#
loop_
_entity_poly.entity_id
_entity_poly.type
_entity_poly.pdbx_seq_one_letter_code
_entity_poly.pdbx_strand_id
1 'polypeptide(L)'
;MYEYVAIPERDRSQWRSYVSLLRFPYHASFLGVVLGSLIVTRQWSGSLIWHTFLLYISMTVLLYGGIYTLNAITDSRKDSRHPLKQYRPVASGEISRRAATVFAAGLIFFGFISGWAWLGAESMPVYLLLLTLNLAYSFCFRNVIVLDVIFNSATHPPRFLLGMWLAGGSFEWRWLILVFLFAIGMAASRRFVDLNNAAWKSRRSLPKYSRRRLLAIKSIAFAAIVLLWIASGPSFQIPYVVTVCAYIVCVAGIEFIPRIRSLFEKLWLR
;
A
#
# COMPACT_ATOMS: atom_id res chain seq x y z
N MET A 1 -8.80 20.44 22.51
CA MET A 1 -7.81 21.52 22.56
C MET A 1 -6.53 20.97 21.95
N TYR A 2 -6.26 21.26 20.67
CA TYR A 2 -5.02 20.81 20.01
C TYR A 2 -3.95 21.85 20.37
N GLU A 3 -2.96 21.45 21.15
CA GLU A 3 -1.76 22.25 21.33
C GLU A 3 -1.15 22.54 19.96
N TYR A 4 -1.03 23.81 19.66
CA TYR A 4 -0.28 24.32 18.52
C TYR A 4 1.19 24.00 18.76
N VAL A 5 1.64 22.85 18.27
CA VAL A 5 3.07 22.58 18.16
C VAL A 5 3.58 23.54 17.08
N ALA A 6 4.26 24.58 17.53
CA ALA A 6 5.00 25.48 16.64
C ALA A 6 5.93 24.63 15.78
N ILE A 7 5.64 24.58 14.48
CA ILE A 7 6.48 23.85 13.52
C ILE A 7 7.69 24.76 13.30
N PRO A 8 8.91 24.33 13.66
CA PRO A 8 10.10 25.15 13.48
C PRO A 8 10.24 25.50 11.99
N GLU A 9 10.68 26.74 11.70
CA GLU A 9 11.12 27.16 10.37
C GLU A 9 12.06 26.10 9.83
N ARG A 10 11.59 25.37 8.81
CA ARG A 10 12.36 24.29 8.22
C ARG A 10 13.22 24.84 7.09
N ASP A 11 14.42 25.23 7.41
CA ASP A 11 15.51 25.22 6.44
C ASP A 11 15.83 23.76 6.07
N ARG A 12 14.93 23.16 5.27
CA ARG A 12 15.18 21.82 4.74
C ARG A 12 16.06 21.96 3.52
N SER A 13 17.26 21.43 3.59
CA SER A 13 18.07 21.26 2.38
C SER A 13 17.22 20.58 1.30
N GLN A 14 17.27 21.10 0.07
CA GLN A 14 16.42 20.73 -1.06
C GLN A 14 16.36 19.21 -1.32
N TRP A 15 17.47 18.49 -1.09
CA TRP A 15 17.52 17.03 -1.26
C TRP A 15 16.60 16.28 -0.28
N ARG A 16 16.44 16.76 0.97
CA ARG A 16 15.54 16.14 1.97
C ARG A 16 14.09 16.21 1.52
N SER A 17 13.71 17.23 0.80
CA SER A 17 12.38 17.39 0.24
C SER A 17 12.10 16.37 -0.86
N TYR A 18 13.06 16.11 -1.75
CA TYR A 18 12.95 15.03 -2.72
C TYR A 18 12.88 13.64 -2.04
N VAL A 19 13.73 13.38 -1.05
CA VAL A 19 13.70 12.13 -0.28
C VAL A 19 12.35 11.91 0.42
N SER A 20 11.71 12.98 0.91
CA SER A 20 10.39 12.87 1.52
C SER A 20 9.28 12.44 0.56
N LEU A 21 9.44 12.67 -0.76
CA LEU A 21 8.52 12.22 -1.80
C LEU A 21 8.51 10.70 -1.95
N LEU A 22 9.60 10.01 -1.61
CA LEU A 22 9.70 8.55 -1.66
C LEU A 22 8.79 7.86 -0.63
N ARG A 23 8.37 8.58 0.42
CA ARG A 23 7.41 8.12 1.44
C ARG A 23 7.79 6.80 2.11
N PHE A 24 8.98 6.71 2.69
CA PHE A 24 9.51 5.53 3.37
C PHE A 24 8.52 4.82 4.33
N PRO A 25 7.63 5.49 5.09
CA PRO A 25 6.66 4.79 5.94
C PRO A 25 5.72 3.85 5.17
N TYR A 26 5.50 4.09 3.88
CA TYR A 26 4.66 3.23 3.03
C TYR A 26 5.42 2.03 2.47
N HIS A 27 6.76 1.97 2.64
CA HIS A 27 7.58 0.83 2.23
C HIS A 27 7.26 -0.45 3.03
N ALA A 28 6.58 -0.35 4.17
CA ALA A 28 6.06 -1.51 4.90
C ALA A 28 5.21 -2.44 4.00
N SER A 29 4.63 -1.92 2.91
CA SER A 29 3.90 -2.74 1.93
C SER A 29 4.81 -3.76 1.20
N PHE A 30 6.14 -3.61 1.26
CA PHE A 30 7.12 -4.58 0.77
C PHE A 30 7.11 -5.89 1.57
N LEU A 31 6.56 -5.89 2.79
CA LEU A 31 6.33 -7.13 3.54
C LEU A 31 5.54 -8.17 2.75
N GLY A 32 4.68 -7.75 1.81
CA GLY A 32 3.99 -8.66 0.90
C GLY A 32 4.96 -9.51 0.05
N VAL A 33 6.06 -8.94 -0.42
CA VAL A 33 7.11 -9.65 -1.16
C VAL A 33 7.81 -10.65 -0.24
N VAL A 34 8.22 -10.19 0.95
CA VAL A 34 8.91 -11.04 1.94
C VAL A 34 8.04 -12.23 2.33
N LEU A 35 6.77 -12.00 2.61
CA LEU A 35 5.81 -13.07 2.94
C LEU A 35 5.63 -14.05 1.78
N GLY A 36 5.56 -13.56 0.52
CA GLY A 36 5.50 -14.42 -0.66
C GLY A 36 6.74 -15.33 -0.77
N SER A 37 7.93 -14.80 -0.53
CA SER A 37 9.16 -15.60 -0.51
C SER A 37 9.18 -16.63 0.62
N LEU A 38 8.76 -16.25 1.84
CA LEU A 38 8.74 -17.13 3.01
C LEU A 38 7.77 -18.31 2.87
N ILE A 39 6.70 -18.15 2.09
CA ILE A 39 5.75 -19.23 1.82
C ILE A 39 6.37 -20.31 0.93
N VAL A 40 7.21 -19.90 -0.01
CA VAL A 40 7.88 -20.83 -0.95
C VAL A 40 9.08 -21.49 -0.29
N THR A 41 9.90 -20.74 0.42
CA THR A 41 11.12 -21.26 1.05
C THR A 41 11.27 -20.79 2.49
N ARG A 42 11.73 -21.69 3.35
CA ARG A 42 12.09 -21.37 4.74
C ARG A 42 13.57 -21.02 4.88
N GLN A 43 14.37 -21.27 3.85
CA GLN A 43 15.79 -21.01 3.83
C GLN A 43 16.09 -19.88 2.83
N TRP A 44 16.66 -18.81 3.31
CA TRP A 44 17.07 -17.68 2.50
C TRP A 44 18.55 -17.82 2.13
N SER A 45 18.79 -18.11 0.86
CA SER A 45 20.15 -18.06 0.31
C SER A 45 20.62 -16.62 0.18
N GLY A 46 21.94 -16.42 0.13
CA GLY A 46 22.50 -15.08 -0.14
C GLY A 46 22.02 -14.50 -1.46
N SER A 47 21.82 -15.36 -2.47
CA SER A 47 21.26 -14.95 -3.76
C SER A 47 19.82 -14.46 -3.63
N LEU A 48 18.94 -15.14 -2.90
CA LEU A 48 17.54 -14.70 -2.68
C LEU A 48 17.49 -13.37 -1.92
N ILE A 49 18.33 -13.21 -0.88
CA ILE A 49 18.44 -11.95 -0.13
C ILE A 49 18.84 -10.82 -1.06
N TRP A 50 19.85 -11.05 -1.92
CA TRP A 50 20.34 -10.05 -2.87
C TRP A 50 19.27 -9.66 -3.88
N HIS A 51 18.60 -10.62 -4.54
CA HIS A 51 17.53 -10.33 -5.48
C HIS A 51 16.32 -9.66 -4.82
N THR A 52 16.00 -10.01 -3.57
CA THR A 52 14.96 -9.33 -2.78
C THR A 52 15.33 -7.86 -2.51
N PHE A 53 16.61 -7.58 -2.21
CA PHE A 53 17.11 -6.22 -2.05
C PHE A 53 17.05 -5.43 -3.37
N LEU A 54 17.46 -6.03 -4.49
CA LEU A 54 17.37 -5.41 -5.82
C LEU A 54 15.89 -5.11 -6.20
N LEU A 55 14.98 -6.04 -5.89
CA LEU A 55 13.54 -5.83 -6.05
C LEU A 55 13.04 -4.70 -5.16
N TYR A 56 13.50 -4.59 -3.92
CA TYR A 56 13.14 -3.49 -3.04
C TYR A 56 13.55 -2.14 -3.64
N ILE A 57 14.76 -2.03 -4.16
CA ILE A 57 15.25 -0.78 -4.79
C ILE A 57 14.43 -0.47 -6.04
N SER A 58 14.34 -1.41 -6.99
CA SER A 58 13.69 -1.16 -8.30
C SER A 58 12.19 -0.93 -8.18
N MET A 59 11.49 -1.74 -7.39
CA MET A 59 10.04 -1.65 -7.25
C MET A 59 9.63 -0.61 -6.21
N THR A 60 10.16 -0.71 -4.97
CA THR A 60 9.62 0.08 -3.85
C THR A 60 10.20 1.48 -3.80
N VAL A 61 11.52 1.62 -3.96
CA VAL A 61 12.15 2.95 -3.90
C VAL A 61 11.91 3.70 -5.20
N LEU A 62 12.15 3.07 -6.36
CA LEU A 62 12.07 3.75 -7.65
C LEU A 62 10.63 3.78 -8.19
N LEU A 63 10.05 2.65 -8.57
CA LEU A 63 8.71 2.64 -9.18
C LEU A 63 7.64 3.25 -8.25
N TYR A 64 7.56 2.79 -7.00
CA TYR A 64 6.58 3.34 -6.05
C TYR A 64 6.92 4.76 -5.59
N GLY A 65 8.21 5.11 -5.45
CA GLY A 65 8.63 6.50 -5.22
C GLY A 65 8.12 7.45 -6.29
N GLY A 66 8.21 7.04 -7.57
CA GLY A 66 7.65 7.77 -8.70
C GLY A 66 6.12 7.88 -8.62
N ILE A 67 5.41 6.78 -8.32
CA ILE A 67 3.95 6.78 -8.14
C ILE A 67 3.52 7.68 -6.97
N TYR A 68 4.23 7.65 -5.84
CA TYR A 68 3.92 8.53 -4.70
C TYR A 68 4.18 10.00 -5.03
N THR A 69 5.20 10.28 -5.84
CA THR A 69 5.47 11.64 -6.32
C THR A 69 4.36 12.13 -7.26
N LEU A 70 3.87 11.29 -8.19
CA LEU A 70 2.69 11.61 -9.02
C LEU A 70 1.45 11.90 -8.15
N ASN A 71 1.23 11.11 -7.10
CA ASN A 71 0.15 11.37 -6.15
C ASN A 71 0.34 12.70 -5.41
N ALA A 72 1.56 13.08 -5.03
CA ALA A 72 1.83 14.38 -4.42
C ALA A 72 1.54 15.55 -5.38
N ILE A 73 1.82 15.39 -6.68
CA ILE A 73 1.52 16.40 -7.70
C ILE A 73 0.00 16.55 -7.87
N THR A 74 -0.73 15.44 -8.03
CA THR A 74 -2.18 15.47 -8.24
C THR A 74 -2.94 15.99 -7.03
N ASP A 75 -2.44 15.73 -5.83
CA ASP A 75 -3.03 16.16 -4.57
C ASP A 75 -2.61 17.58 -4.15
N SER A 76 -1.60 18.18 -4.76
CA SER A 76 -0.97 19.43 -4.29
C SER A 76 -1.95 20.57 -4.02
N ARG A 77 -2.92 20.82 -4.95
CA ARG A 77 -3.95 21.87 -4.77
C ARG A 77 -4.87 21.61 -3.59
N LYS A 78 -5.12 20.36 -3.25
CA LYS A 78 -5.95 19.95 -2.14
C LYS A 78 -5.15 19.95 -0.83
N ASP A 79 -3.93 19.45 -0.90
CA ASP A 79 -3.03 19.39 0.25
C ASP A 79 -2.65 20.80 0.71
N SER A 80 -2.52 21.81 -0.17
CA SER A 80 -2.25 23.20 0.23
C SER A 80 -3.35 23.86 1.07
N ARG A 81 -4.56 23.30 1.06
CA ARG A 81 -5.68 23.76 1.90
C ARG A 81 -5.89 22.92 3.17
N HIS A 82 -5.03 21.92 3.38
CA HIS A 82 -5.17 21.00 4.51
C HIS A 82 -4.25 21.42 5.66
N PRO A 83 -4.70 21.50 6.92
CA PRO A 83 -3.91 22.01 8.04
C PRO A 83 -2.52 21.40 8.22
N LEU A 84 -2.40 20.07 7.97
CA LEU A 84 -1.14 19.35 8.14
C LEU A 84 -0.40 19.06 6.81
N LYS A 85 -1.15 18.92 5.70
CA LYS A 85 -0.56 18.50 4.42
C LYS A 85 -0.05 19.67 3.59
N GLN A 86 -0.40 20.89 3.92
CA GLN A 86 0.09 22.12 3.27
C GLN A 86 1.62 22.23 3.29
N TYR A 87 2.26 21.62 4.27
CA TYR A 87 3.73 21.59 4.41
C TYR A 87 4.42 20.48 3.61
N ARG A 88 3.68 19.72 2.78
CA ARG A 88 4.29 18.75 1.87
C ARG A 88 5.03 19.48 0.76
N PRO A 89 6.20 18.99 0.29
CA PRO A 89 7.08 19.73 -0.61
C PRO A 89 6.42 20.28 -1.88
N VAL A 90 5.51 19.51 -2.50
CA VAL A 90 4.81 19.98 -3.71
C VAL A 90 3.62 20.88 -3.37
N ALA A 91 2.98 20.68 -2.22
CA ALA A 91 1.84 21.49 -1.79
C ALA A 91 2.28 22.86 -1.28
N SER A 92 3.43 22.93 -0.60
CA SER A 92 4.05 24.18 -0.12
C SER A 92 4.72 25.00 -1.22
N GLY A 93 4.99 24.39 -2.38
CA GLY A 93 5.75 25.00 -3.46
C GLY A 93 7.27 24.86 -3.33
N GLU A 94 7.77 24.19 -2.29
CA GLU A 94 9.20 23.91 -2.08
C GLU A 94 9.81 23.13 -3.25
N ILE A 95 9.05 22.19 -3.83
CA ILE A 95 9.35 21.55 -5.11
C ILE A 95 8.27 21.95 -6.11
N SER A 96 8.70 22.56 -7.23
CA SER A 96 7.78 22.91 -8.30
C SER A 96 7.11 21.66 -8.89
N ARG A 97 5.87 21.81 -9.39
CA ARG A 97 5.16 20.70 -10.03
C ARG A 97 5.93 20.12 -11.22
N ARG A 98 6.62 20.99 -12.00
CA ARG A 98 7.45 20.54 -13.14
C ARG A 98 8.62 19.69 -12.66
N ALA A 99 9.36 20.16 -11.66
CA ALA A 99 10.49 19.41 -11.10
C ALA A 99 10.03 18.07 -10.50
N ALA A 100 8.90 18.05 -9.77
CA ALA A 100 8.31 16.83 -9.27
C ALA A 100 7.87 15.87 -10.39
N THR A 101 7.36 16.37 -11.53
CA THR A 101 6.98 15.54 -12.68
C THR A 101 8.20 14.88 -13.33
N VAL A 102 9.27 15.65 -13.55
CA VAL A 102 10.52 15.10 -14.09
C VAL A 102 11.11 14.05 -13.14
N PHE A 103 11.11 14.34 -11.84
CA PHE A 103 11.59 13.40 -10.82
C PHE A 103 10.75 12.11 -10.79
N ALA A 104 9.41 12.22 -10.84
CA ALA A 104 8.51 11.05 -10.88
C ALA A 104 8.73 10.22 -12.15
N ALA A 105 8.86 10.85 -13.32
CA ALA A 105 9.12 10.17 -14.59
C ALA A 105 10.47 9.44 -14.56
N GLY A 106 11.51 10.10 -14.05
CA GLY A 106 12.83 9.50 -13.88
C GLY A 106 12.79 8.27 -12.94
N LEU A 107 12.14 8.40 -11.78
CA LEU A 107 12.01 7.29 -10.84
C LEU A 107 11.27 6.08 -11.45
N ILE A 108 10.16 6.31 -12.17
CA ILE A 108 9.41 5.24 -12.84
C ILE A 108 10.29 4.60 -13.92
N PHE A 109 10.93 5.39 -14.76
CA PHE A 109 11.79 4.92 -15.83
C PHE A 109 12.96 4.07 -15.30
N PHE A 110 13.70 4.58 -14.31
CA PHE A 110 14.76 3.82 -13.68
C PHE A 110 14.26 2.60 -12.91
N GLY A 111 13.05 2.65 -12.34
CA GLY A 111 12.40 1.51 -11.73
C GLY A 111 12.17 0.36 -12.71
N PHE A 112 11.69 0.67 -13.92
CA PHE A 112 11.51 -0.33 -14.98
C PHE A 112 12.85 -0.85 -15.52
N ILE A 113 13.81 0.03 -15.83
CA ILE A 113 15.12 -0.37 -16.35
C ILE A 113 15.87 -1.24 -15.35
N SER A 114 15.93 -0.85 -14.09
CA SER A 114 16.61 -1.63 -13.05
C SER A 114 15.87 -2.94 -12.76
N GLY A 115 14.53 -2.94 -12.74
CA GLY A 115 13.73 -4.15 -12.64
C GLY A 115 14.04 -5.14 -13.78
N TRP A 116 14.04 -4.66 -15.01
CA TRP A 116 14.39 -5.46 -16.18
C TRP A 116 15.84 -5.97 -16.13
N ALA A 117 16.79 -5.10 -15.83
CA ALA A 117 18.20 -5.46 -15.84
C ALA A 117 18.59 -6.44 -14.71
N TRP A 118 17.98 -6.32 -13.53
CA TRP A 118 18.35 -7.11 -12.36
C TRP A 118 17.49 -8.36 -12.16
N LEU A 119 16.24 -8.33 -12.61
CA LEU A 119 15.25 -9.38 -12.35
C LEU A 119 14.76 -10.05 -13.63
N GLY A 120 15.14 -9.52 -14.81
CA GLY A 120 14.75 -10.06 -16.11
C GLY A 120 13.41 -9.54 -16.64
N ALA A 121 13.17 -9.77 -17.93
CA ALA A 121 11.97 -9.33 -18.64
C ALA A 121 10.67 -9.92 -18.05
N GLU A 122 10.75 -11.09 -17.44
CA GLU A 122 9.61 -11.82 -16.85
C GLU A 122 8.95 -11.06 -15.69
N SER A 123 9.69 -10.17 -15.01
CA SER A 123 9.15 -9.32 -13.96
C SER A 123 8.31 -8.14 -14.49
N MET A 124 8.50 -7.75 -15.75
CA MET A 124 7.92 -6.53 -16.34
C MET A 124 6.40 -6.50 -16.41
N PRO A 125 5.69 -7.60 -16.72
CA PRO A 125 4.22 -7.62 -16.67
C PRO A 125 3.68 -7.23 -15.29
N VAL A 126 4.35 -7.67 -14.21
CA VAL A 126 3.93 -7.34 -12.84
C VAL A 126 4.22 -5.88 -12.51
N TYR A 127 5.36 -5.32 -12.95
CA TYR A 127 5.67 -3.89 -12.82
C TYR A 127 4.64 -3.03 -13.54
N LEU A 128 4.29 -3.39 -14.77
CA LEU A 128 3.27 -2.69 -15.56
C LEU A 128 1.89 -2.79 -14.89
N LEU A 129 1.51 -3.96 -14.38
CA LEU A 129 0.27 -4.16 -13.64
C LEU A 129 0.23 -3.28 -12.38
N LEU A 130 1.31 -3.23 -11.60
CA LEU A 130 1.40 -2.40 -10.41
C LEU A 130 1.28 -0.91 -10.75
N LEU A 131 1.96 -0.44 -11.81
CA LEU A 131 1.84 0.94 -12.27
C LEU A 131 0.40 1.24 -12.68
N THR A 132 -0.20 0.40 -13.53
CA THR A 132 -1.57 0.58 -14.04
C THR A 132 -2.59 0.59 -12.91
N LEU A 133 -2.53 -0.35 -11.97
CA LEU A 133 -3.44 -0.40 -10.82
C LEU A 133 -3.33 0.88 -9.95
N ASN A 134 -2.12 1.37 -9.71
CA ASN A 134 -1.93 2.59 -8.92
C ASN A 134 -2.38 3.86 -9.66
N LEU A 135 -2.17 3.95 -10.98
CA LEU A 135 -2.67 5.04 -11.79
C LEU A 135 -4.21 5.01 -11.86
N ALA A 136 -4.80 3.85 -12.13
CA ALA A 136 -6.25 3.67 -12.14
C ALA A 136 -6.87 4.03 -10.77
N TYR A 137 -6.26 3.57 -9.67
CA TYR A 137 -6.65 4.00 -8.33
C TYR A 137 -6.60 5.52 -8.18
N SER A 138 -5.48 6.14 -8.52
CA SER A 138 -5.21 7.56 -8.23
C SER A 138 -6.09 8.50 -9.06
N PHE A 139 -6.31 8.19 -10.33
CA PHE A 139 -7.03 9.05 -11.27
C PHE A 139 -8.52 8.73 -11.38
N CYS A 140 -8.91 7.44 -11.32
CA CYS A 140 -10.28 7.02 -11.60
C CYS A 140 -11.04 6.63 -10.33
N PHE A 141 -10.48 5.75 -9.48
CA PHE A 141 -11.26 5.02 -8.49
C PHE A 141 -11.12 5.48 -7.05
N ARG A 142 -10.13 6.31 -6.71
CA ARG A 142 -9.90 6.80 -5.34
C ARG A 142 -11.09 7.52 -4.70
N ASN A 143 -11.96 8.12 -5.52
CA ASN A 143 -13.14 8.87 -5.07
C ASN A 143 -14.45 8.11 -5.26
N VAL A 144 -14.40 6.87 -5.75
CA VAL A 144 -15.57 6.01 -5.98
C VAL A 144 -15.68 5.02 -4.83
N ILE A 145 -16.84 5.01 -4.17
CA ILE A 145 -17.10 4.10 -3.03
C ILE A 145 -16.94 2.65 -3.47
N VAL A 146 -16.41 1.82 -2.61
CA VAL A 146 -16.05 0.41 -2.80
C VAL A 146 -14.86 0.24 -3.77
N LEU A 147 -14.85 0.89 -4.94
CA LEU A 147 -13.75 0.77 -5.89
C LEU A 147 -12.43 1.31 -5.32
N ASP A 148 -12.48 2.33 -4.44
CA ASP A 148 -11.27 2.82 -3.75
C ASP A 148 -10.67 1.77 -2.80
N VAL A 149 -11.49 0.88 -2.23
CA VAL A 149 -11.02 -0.25 -1.43
C VAL A 149 -10.48 -1.36 -2.34
N ILE A 150 -11.24 -1.73 -3.38
CA ILE A 150 -10.88 -2.82 -4.31
C ILE A 150 -9.54 -2.51 -5.01
N PHE A 151 -9.40 -1.36 -5.66
CA PHE A 151 -8.19 -1.01 -6.40
C PHE A 151 -6.97 -0.80 -5.50
N ASN A 152 -7.15 -0.26 -4.29
CA ASN A 152 -6.07 -0.19 -3.32
C ASN A 152 -5.61 -1.60 -2.90
N SER A 153 -6.55 -2.52 -2.69
CA SER A 153 -6.25 -3.89 -2.29
C SER A 153 -5.64 -4.72 -3.41
N ALA A 154 -6.03 -4.48 -4.66
CA ALA A 154 -5.52 -5.18 -5.84
C ALA A 154 -4.01 -4.99 -6.08
N THR A 155 -3.39 -3.99 -5.45
CA THR A 155 -1.94 -3.77 -5.53
C THR A 155 -1.11 -4.73 -4.66
N HIS A 156 -1.73 -5.48 -3.75
CA HIS A 156 -1.01 -6.38 -2.83
C HIS A 156 -0.69 -7.76 -3.43
N PRO A 157 -1.62 -8.46 -4.12
CA PRO A 157 -1.33 -9.76 -4.74
C PRO A 157 -0.14 -9.76 -5.69
N PRO A 158 0.05 -8.77 -6.59
CA PRO A 158 1.21 -8.76 -7.48
C PRO A 158 2.56 -8.66 -6.75
N ARG A 159 2.61 -7.94 -5.61
CA ARG A 159 3.83 -7.89 -4.78
C ARG A 159 4.12 -9.24 -4.14
N PHE A 160 3.09 -9.90 -3.63
CA PHE A 160 3.21 -11.24 -3.06
C PHE A 160 3.67 -12.25 -4.12
N LEU A 161 3.12 -12.17 -5.33
CA LEU A 161 3.52 -12.99 -6.47
C LEU A 161 5.00 -12.81 -6.82
N LEU A 162 5.51 -11.57 -6.84
CA LEU A 162 6.94 -11.32 -7.06
C LEU A 162 7.82 -11.99 -6.01
N GLY A 163 7.39 -12.00 -4.75
CA GLY A 163 8.10 -12.71 -3.68
C GLY A 163 8.13 -14.22 -3.91
N MET A 164 6.98 -14.81 -4.26
CA MET A 164 6.89 -16.23 -4.60
C MET A 164 7.78 -16.60 -5.80
N TRP A 165 7.72 -15.78 -6.84
CA TRP A 165 8.52 -15.97 -8.04
C TRP A 165 10.01 -15.91 -7.78
N LEU A 166 10.49 -14.90 -7.02
CA LEU A 166 11.91 -14.80 -6.64
C LEU A 166 12.42 -16.02 -5.86
N ALA A 167 11.57 -16.64 -5.07
CA ALA A 167 11.91 -17.84 -4.31
C ALA A 167 11.79 -19.14 -5.13
N GLY A 168 11.53 -19.07 -6.44
CA GLY A 168 11.35 -20.23 -7.33
C GLY A 168 9.99 -20.92 -7.20
N GLY A 169 9.00 -20.25 -6.60
CA GLY A 169 7.65 -20.79 -6.46
C GLY A 169 6.82 -20.70 -7.73
N SER A 170 5.90 -21.66 -7.88
CA SER A 170 4.91 -21.66 -8.95
C SER A 170 3.78 -20.69 -8.66
N PHE A 171 3.08 -20.26 -9.72
CA PHE A 171 1.87 -19.48 -9.60
C PHE A 171 0.77 -20.29 -8.90
N GLU A 172 0.28 -19.76 -7.77
CA GLU A 172 -0.82 -20.37 -7.02
C GLU A 172 -1.86 -19.29 -6.68
N TRP A 173 -2.97 -19.28 -7.41
CA TRP A 173 -4.03 -18.28 -7.37
C TRP A 173 -4.71 -18.16 -5.99
N ARG A 174 -4.76 -19.24 -5.21
CA ARG A 174 -5.37 -19.26 -3.87
C ARG A 174 -4.68 -18.29 -2.92
N TRP A 175 -3.33 -18.24 -2.95
CA TRP A 175 -2.57 -17.27 -2.20
C TRP A 175 -2.89 -15.83 -2.59
N LEU A 176 -3.02 -15.58 -3.91
CA LEU A 176 -3.30 -14.24 -4.40
C LEU A 176 -4.69 -13.76 -3.97
N ILE A 177 -5.69 -14.65 -3.98
CA ILE A 177 -7.03 -14.33 -3.48
C ILE A 177 -7.01 -14.10 -1.96
N LEU A 178 -6.32 -14.92 -1.18
CA LEU A 178 -6.20 -14.72 0.27
C LEU A 178 -5.59 -13.35 0.60
N VAL A 179 -4.47 -13.02 -0.06
CA VAL A 179 -3.82 -11.72 0.11
C VAL A 179 -4.73 -10.57 -0.30
N PHE A 180 -5.48 -10.72 -1.38
CA PHE A 180 -6.44 -9.73 -1.84
C PHE A 180 -7.58 -9.50 -0.84
N LEU A 181 -8.21 -10.57 -0.34
CA LEU A 181 -9.29 -10.50 0.62
C LEU A 181 -8.83 -9.92 1.97
N PHE A 182 -7.63 -10.31 2.43
CA PHE A 182 -7.02 -9.71 3.61
C PHE A 182 -6.80 -8.21 3.42
N ALA A 183 -6.25 -7.81 2.27
CA ALA A 183 -6.02 -6.41 1.93
C ALA A 183 -7.32 -5.60 1.85
N ILE A 184 -8.43 -6.19 1.36
CA ILE A 184 -9.77 -5.56 1.40
C ILE A 184 -10.18 -5.24 2.84
N GLY A 185 -10.03 -6.19 3.77
CA GLY A 185 -10.31 -5.99 5.17
C GLY A 185 -9.50 -4.85 5.78
N MET A 186 -8.19 -4.82 5.51
CA MET A 186 -7.27 -3.78 5.97
C MET A 186 -7.59 -2.41 5.37
N ALA A 187 -7.89 -2.35 4.06
CA ALA A 187 -8.27 -1.11 3.39
C ALA A 187 -9.61 -0.55 3.94
N ALA A 188 -10.61 -1.41 4.18
CA ALA A 188 -11.87 -1.02 4.81
C ALA A 188 -11.66 -0.54 6.25
N SER A 189 -10.77 -1.19 7.02
CA SER A 189 -10.40 -0.75 8.37
C SER A 189 -9.71 0.61 8.38
N ARG A 190 -8.86 0.89 7.40
CA ARG A 190 -8.28 2.22 7.22
C ARG A 190 -9.35 3.28 6.96
N ARG A 191 -10.40 2.98 6.16
CA ARG A 191 -11.53 3.92 5.96
C ARG A 191 -12.32 4.14 7.23
N PHE A 192 -12.46 3.11 8.07
CA PHE A 192 -13.09 3.25 9.38
C PHE A 192 -12.31 4.19 10.31
N VAL A 193 -11.00 4.05 10.36
CA VAL A 193 -10.12 4.96 11.11
C VAL A 193 -10.19 6.39 10.56
N ASP A 194 -10.14 6.55 9.24
CA ASP A 194 -10.26 7.86 8.58
C ASP A 194 -11.60 8.55 8.91
N LEU A 195 -12.72 7.81 9.01
CA LEU A 195 -14.04 8.34 9.41
C LEU A 195 -14.04 8.87 10.84
N ASN A 196 -13.44 8.13 11.78
CA ASN A 196 -13.44 8.49 13.19
C ASN A 196 -12.55 9.71 13.49
N ASN A 197 -11.53 9.96 12.68
CA ASN A 197 -10.51 10.99 12.93
C ASN A 197 -10.74 12.30 12.14
N ALA A 198 -11.97 12.62 11.74
CA ALA A 198 -12.29 13.81 10.94
C ALA A 198 -11.46 13.97 9.64
N ALA A 199 -10.67 12.96 9.27
CA ALA A 199 -9.93 12.91 8.01
C ALA A 199 -10.88 12.82 6.79
N TRP A 200 -12.19 12.63 7.04
CA TRP A 200 -13.25 12.57 6.03
C TRP A 200 -13.29 13.82 5.13
N LYS A 201 -12.90 14.97 5.63
CA LYS A 201 -12.80 16.21 4.82
C LYS A 201 -11.76 16.10 3.69
N SER A 202 -10.85 15.15 3.79
CA SER A 202 -9.76 14.99 2.85
C SER A 202 -10.07 14.11 1.63
N ARG A 203 -11.15 13.31 1.64
CA ARG A 203 -11.53 12.42 0.52
C ARG A 203 -13.00 12.56 0.18
N ARG A 204 -13.33 12.67 -1.12
CA ARG A 204 -14.73 12.77 -1.59
C ARG A 204 -15.53 11.47 -1.41
N SER A 205 -14.87 10.31 -1.39
CA SER A 205 -15.54 9.02 -1.15
C SER A 205 -15.88 8.80 0.32
N LEU A 206 -15.12 9.37 1.25
CA LEU A 206 -15.21 9.07 2.66
C LEU A 206 -16.58 9.41 3.29
N PRO A 207 -17.22 10.56 3.01
CA PRO A 207 -18.56 10.86 3.53
C PRO A 207 -19.66 9.91 3.05
N LYS A 208 -19.40 9.17 1.97
CA LYS A 208 -20.34 8.18 1.42
C LYS A 208 -20.26 6.83 2.12
N TYR A 209 -19.21 6.60 2.93
CA TYR A 209 -19.09 5.41 3.75
C TYR A 209 -19.87 5.58 5.05
N SER A 210 -20.48 4.49 5.51
CA SER A 210 -21.02 4.35 6.85
C SER A 210 -20.28 3.19 7.55
N ARG A 211 -20.31 3.18 8.88
CA ARG A 211 -19.78 2.07 9.66
C ARG A 211 -20.39 0.72 9.22
N ARG A 212 -21.71 0.70 8.97
CA ARG A 212 -22.41 -0.50 8.48
C ARG A 212 -21.87 -1.02 7.14
N ARG A 213 -21.63 -0.10 6.18
CA ARG A 213 -21.06 -0.48 4.86
C ARG A 213 -19.64 -1.02 4.99
N LEU A 214 -18.81 -0.40 5.81
CA LEU A 214 -17.43 -0.87 6.04
C LEU A 214 -17.42 -2.22 6.75
N LEU A 215 -18.32 -2.42 7.72
CA LEU A 215 -18.48 -3.71 8.39
C LEU A 215 -18.95 -4.79 7.41
N ALA A 216 -19.91 -4.48 6.53
CA ALA A 216 -20.35 -5.41 5.49
C ALA A 216 -19.22 -5.82 4.54
N ILE A 217 -18.39 -4.87 4.06
CA ILE A 217 -17.21 -5.17 3.22
C ILE A 217 -16.26 -6.12 3.93
N LYS A 218 -15.96 -5.86 5.22
CA LYS A 218 -15.08 -6.72 6.02
C LYS A 218 -15.69 -8.11 6.23
N SER A 219 -16.99 -8.19 6.54
CA SER A 219 -17.67 -9.46 6.76
C SER A 219 -17.74 -10.30 5.49
N ILE A 220 -18.00 -9.69 4.33
CA ILE A 220 -18.00 -10.38 3.03
C ILE A 220 -16.59 -10.92 2.74
N ALA A 221 -15.54 -10.13 2.93
CA ALA A 221 -14.18 -10.58 2.72
C ALA A 221 -13.81 -11.74 3.68
N PHE A 222 -14.22 -11.65 4.94
CA PHE A 222 -14.02 -12.73 5.92
C PHE A 222 -14.76 -14.01 5.53
N ALA A 223 -16.05 -13.90 5.18
CA ALA A 223 -16.84 -15.04 4.72
C ALA A 223 -16.25 -15.71 3.49
N ALA A 224 -15.73 -14.92 2.53
CA ALA A 224 -15.05 -15.45 1.34
C ALA A 224 -13.77 -16.21 1.72
N ILE A 225 -12.98 -15.74 2.70
CA ILE A 225 -11.80 -16.46 3.22
C ILE A 225 -12.23 -17.81 3.82
N VAL A 226 -13.29 -17.81 4.64
CA VAL A 226 -13.79 -19.03 5.28
C VAL A 226 -14.35 -20.02 4.25
N LEU A 227 -15.11 -19.54 3.28
CA LEU A 227 -15.63 -20.40 2.19
C LEU A 227 -14.50 -21.03 1.36
N LEU A 228 -13.48 -20.25 1.03
CA LEU A 228 -12.29 -20.75 0.36
C LEU A 228 -11.54 -21.77 1.21
N TRP A 229 -11.49 -21.56 2.53
CA TRP A 229 -10.90 -22.52 3.46
C TRP A 229 -11.64 -23.85 3.42
N ILE A 230 -12.98 -23.83 3.55
CA ILE A 230 -13.81 -25.05 3.52
C ILE A 230 -13.66 -25.78 2.17
N ALA A 231 -13.56 -25.03 1.06
CA ALA A 231 -13.39 -25.58 -0.28
C ALA A 231 -11.96 -26.07 -0.58
N SER A 232 -11.00 -25.77 0.28
CA SER A 232 -9.57 -26.11 0.06
C SER A 232 -9.25 -27.45 0.69
N GLY A 233 -8.42 -28.23 -0.04
CA GLY A 233 -7.91 -29.52 0.46
C GLY A 233 -6.96 -29.36 1.66
N PRO A 234 -6.54 -30.48 2.26
CA PRO A 234 -5.72 -30.53 3.48
C PRO A 234 -4.41 -29.72 3.39
N SER A 235 -3.82 -29.64 2.21
CA SER A 235 -2.53 -28.95 1.96
C SER A 235 -2.56 -27.46 2.24
N PHE A 236 -3.74 -26.84 2.27
CA PHE A 236 -3.91 -25.38 2.44
C PHE A 236 -4.45 -24.99 3.82
N GLN A 237 -4.64 -25.91 4.74
CA GLN A 237 -5.26 -25.65 6.05
C GLN A 237 -4.47 -24.60 6.87
N ILE A 238 -3.16 -24.76 7.01
CA ILE A 238 -2.32 -23.85 7.81
C ILE A 238 -2.37 -22.41 7.28
N PRO A 239 -2.18 -22.16 5.97
CA PRO A 239 -2.32 -20.81 5.39
C PRO A 239 -3.65 -20.13 5.71
N TYR A 240 -4.76 -20.87 5.59
CA TYR A 240 -6.09 -20.31 5.87
C TYR A 240 -6.27 -20.00 7.35
N VAL A 241 -5.85 -20.90 8.24
CA VAL A 241 -5.92 -20.67 9.71
C VAL A 241 -5.12 -19.41 10.07
N VAL A 242 -3.89 -19.29 9.57
CA VAL A 242 -3.05 -18.10 9.82
C VAL A 242 -3.71 -16.84 9.29
N THR A 243 -4.28 -16.89 8.08
CA THR A 243 -4.97 -15.73 7.50
C THR A 243 -6.21 -15.34 8.28
N VAL A 244 -7.02 -16.31 8.72
CA VAL A 244 -8.21 -16.09 9.56
C VAL A 244 -7.82 -15.47 10.90
N CYS A 245 -6.81 -16.02 11.59
CA CYS A 245 -6.31 -15.45 12.83
C CYS A 245 -5.78 -14.03 12.65
N ALA A 246 -4.98 -13.79 11.62
CA ALA A 246 -4.47 -12.47 11.30
C ALA A 246 -5.62 -11.49 10.96
N TYR A 247 -6.66 -11.95 10.24
CA TYR A 247 -7.83 -11.14 9.93
C TYR A 247 -8.59 -10.74 11.19
N ILE A 248 -8.82 -11.67 12.10
CA ILE A 248 -9.50 -11.40 13.38
C ILE A 248 -8.68 -10.39 14.20
N VAL A 249 -7.38 -10.61 14.36
CA VAL A 249 -6.51 -9.73 15.15
C VAL A 249 -6.39 -8.35 14.53
N CYS A 250 -6.08 -8.26 13.24
CA CYS A 250 -5.81 -6.97 12.60
C CYS A 250 -7.09 -6.26 12.17
N VAL A 251 -8.03 -6.94 11.51
CA VAL A 251 -9.21 -6.29 10.92
C VAL A 251 -10.32 -6.11 11.95
N ALA A 252 -10.70 -7.16 12.68
CA ALA A 252 -11.70 -7.07 13.73
C ALA A 252 -11.14 -6.32 14.96
N GLY A 253 -9.87 -6.55 15.30
CA GLY A 253 -9.20 -5.83 16.40
C GLY A 253 -9.24 -4.31 16.25
N ILE A 254 -9.03 -3.78 15.03
CA ILE A 254 -9.15 -2.33 14.77
C ILE A 254 -10.58 -1.83 15.03
N GLU A 255 -11.59 -2.63 14.73
CA GLU A 255 -13.00 -2.25 14.94
C GLU A 255 -13.36 -2.20 16.43
N PHE A 256 -12.96 -3.24 17.18
CA PHE A 256 -13.50 -3.52 18.52
C PHE A 256 -12.51 -3.24 19.67
N ILE A 257 -11.20 -3.20 19.42
CA ILE A 257 -10.18 -3.03 20.46
C ILE A 257 -9.50 -1.66 20.34
N PRO A 258 -9.79 -0.70 21.26
CA PRO A 258 -9.26 0.66 21.18
C PRO A 258 -7.72 0.74 21.13
N ARG A 259 -7.02 -0.15 21.85
CA ARG A 259 -5.54 -0.20 21.84
C ARG A 259 -4.98 -0.57 20.46
N ILE A 260 -5.57 -1.57 19.80
CA ILE A 260 -5.18 -1.97 18.44
C ILE A 260 -5.48 -0.83 17.47
N ARG A 261 -6.66 -0.22 17.56
CA ARG A 261 -7.04 0.94 16.74
C ARG A 261 -6.02 2.07 16.88
N SER A 262 -5.67 2.46 18.11
CA SER A 262 -4.70 3.53 18.37
C SER A 262 -3.32 3.24 17.77
N LEU A 263 -2.88 1.98 17.77
CA LEU A 263 -1.64 1.59 17.10
C LEU A 263 -1.69 1.83 15.59
N PHE A 264 -2.76 1.39 14.93
CA PHE A 264 -2.95 1.60 13.49
C PHE A 264 -3.18 3.07 13.13
N GLU A 265 -3.85 3.85 13.98
CA GLU A 265 -3.98 5.30 13.81
C GLU A 265 -2.61 5.99 13.76
N LYS A 266 -1.72 5.67 14.69
CA LYS A 266 -0.34 6.20 14.70
C LYS A 266 0.44 5.83 13.44
N LEU A 267 0.23 4.62 12.89
CA LEU A 267 0.89 4.17 11.67
C LEU A 267 0.33 4.82 10.40
N TRP A 268 -0.97 5.06 10.34
CA TRP A 268 -1.65 5.51 9.11
C TRP A 268 -1.84 7.02 8.99
N LEU A 269 -1.86 7.75 10.11
CA LEU A 269 -2.08 9.20 10.12
C LEU A 269 -0.77 10.01 10.05
N ARG A 270 0.36 9.37 10.29
CA ARG A 270 1.68 9.95 10.04
C ARG A 270 2.01 9.90 8.54
#